data_81853fcc9abda887a475aca7369574b0
#
_entry.id   81853fcc9abda887a475aca7369574b0
#
_cell.length_a   1.000
_cell.length_b   1.000
_cell.length_c   1.000
_cell.angle_alpha   90.00
_cell.angle_beta   90.00
_cell.angle_gamma   90.00
#
_symmetry.space_group_name_H-M   'P 1'
#
loop_
_entity.id
_entity.type
_entity.pdbx_description
1 polymer ?
#
loop_
_entity_poly.entity_id
_entity_poly.type
_entity_poly.pdbx_seq_one_letter_code
_entity_poly.pdbx_strand_id
1 'polypeptide(L)'
;MAITKNIVDMMDGTIEVQTEQGKGTEFIIRLSLRIQPEHHRIEKIAELEGLKALVVDDDFNTCDSVTKMLVKVGMRSEWTLSGREAVLRARQTVEMADAFHAYIIDWRLPDMNGIEVTRQTEADPYCLWKIMN
;
A
#
# COMPACT_ATOMS: atom_id res chain seq x y z
N MET A 1 26.69 -1.64 -14.68
CA MET A 1 27.44 -1.73 -13.39
C MET A 1 27.94 -0.38 -12.89
N ALA A 2 28.34 0.57 -13.72
CA ALA A 2 28.87 1.88 -13.28
C ALA A 2 27.86 2.70 -12.43
N ILE A 3 26.58 2.75 -12.83
CA ILE A 3 25.53 3.51 -12.12
C ILE A 3 25.29 2.94 -10.71
N THR A 4 25.13 1.63 -10.60
CA THR A 4 24.91 0.97 -9.30
C THR A 4 26.08 1.20 -8.34
N LYS A 5 27.32 1.09 -8.84
CA LYS A 5 28.51 1.37 -8.04
C LYS A 5 28.53 2.81 -7.56
N ASN A 6 28.28 3.78 -8.44
CA ASN A 6 28.26 5.19 -8.06
C ASN A 6 27.20 5.48 -6.98
N ILE A 7 26.01 4.87 -7.05
CA ILE A 7 24.97 5.05 -6.03
C ILE A 7 25.45 4.47 -4.69
N VAL A 8 26.04 3.26 -4.68
CA VAL A 8 26.55 2.63 -3.47
C VAL A 8 27.69 3.46 -2.85
N ASP A 9 28.60 3.95 -3.69
CA ASP A 9 29.72 4.81 -3.24
C ASP A 9 29.21 6.15 -2.66
N MET A 10 28.16 6.76 -3.27
CA MET A 10 27.51 7.97 -2.74
C MET A 10 26.81 7.74 -1.39
N MET A 11 26.48 6.51 -1.06
CA MET A 11 25.89 6.10 0.22
C MET A 11 26.94 5.59 1.23
N ASP A 12 28.23 5.84 0.99
CA ASP A 12 29.34 5.35 1.79
C ASP A 12 29.32 3.82 1.97
N GLY A 13 28.82 3.10 0.96
CA GLY A 13 28.70 1.66 0.95
C GLY A 13 29.79 0.94 0.15
N THR A 14 29.72 -0.37 0.13
CA THR A 14 30.58 -1.24 -0.69
C THR A 14 29.76 -2.19 -1.53
N ILE A 15 30.25 -2.49 -2.74
CA ILE A 15 29.67 -3.49 -3.63
C ILE A 15 30.77 -4.49 -4.02
N GLU A 16 30.53 -5.75 -3.78
CA GLU A 16 31.39 -6.88 -4.17
C GLU A 16 30.65 -7.76 -5.17
N VAL A 17 31.37 -8.38 -6.10
CA VAL A 17 30.81 -9.32 -7.07
C VAL A 17 31.58 -10.62 -6.96
N GLN A 18 30.86 -11.71 -6.73
CA GLN A 18 31.40 -13.07 -6.76
C GLN A 18 30.75 -13.81 -7.92
N THR A 19 31.57 -14.37 -8.81
CA THR A 19 31.08 -15.12 -9.98
C THR A 19 31.83 -16.42 -10.11
N GLU A 20 31.08 -17.49 -10.40
CA GLU A 20 31.63 -18.80 -10.68
C GLU A 20 30.95 -19.38 -11.90
N GLN A 21 31.76 -19.84 -12.86
CA GLN A 21 31.25 -20.40 -14.11
C GLN A 21 30.37 -21.63 -13.82
N GLY A 22 29.12 -21.60 -14.32
CA GLY A 22 28.14 -22.68 -14.12
C GLY A 22 27.35 -22.57 -12.81
N LYS A 23 27.71 -21.67 -11.88
CA LYS A 23 26.98 -21.43 -10.62
C LYS A 23 26.29 -20.08 -10.57
N GLY A 24 26.67 -19.14 -11.44
CA GLY A 24 26.04 -17.82 -11.51
C GLY A 24 26.90 -16.71 -10.91
N THR A 25 26.24 -15.58 -10.59
CA THR A 25 26.87 -14.37 -10.06
C THR A 25 26.12 -13.87 -8.85
N GLU A 26 26.84 -13.59 -7.76
CA GLU A 26 26.32 -12.98 -6.55
C GLU A 26 26.82 -11.53 -6.42
N PHE A 27 25.92 -10.61 -6.12
CA PHE A 27 26.23 -9.22 -5.81
C PHE A 27 26.01 -9.00 -4.31
N ILE A 28 27.05 -8.59 -3.61
CA ILE A 28 27.01 -8.30 -2.18
C ILE A 28 27.13 -6.80 -1.99
N ILE A 29 26.06 -6.16 -1.51
CA ILE A 29 26.02 -4.72 -1.22
C ILE A 29 25.93 -4.53 0.29
N ARG A 30 26.86 -3.73 0.86
CA ARG A 30 26.86 -3.37 2.27
C ARG A 30 26.68 -1.87 2.40
N LEU A 31 25.66 -1.45 3.14
CA LEU A 31 25.31 -0.06 3.42
C LEU A 31 25.20 0.16 4.91
N SER A 32 25.71 1.30 5.40
CA SER A 32 25.48 1.76 6.77
C SER A 32 24.42 2.83 6.77
N LEU A 33 23.20 2.47 7.18
CA LEU A 33 22.06 3.39 7.23
C LEU A 33 21.85 3.90 8.65
N ARG A 34 21.56 5.20 8.78
CA ARG A 34 21.14 5.76 10.07
C ARG A 34 19.72 5.31 10.36
N ILE A 35 19.54 4.64 11.48
CA ILE A 35 18.20 4.31 11.97
C ILE A 35 17.63 5.57 12.60
N GLN A 36 16.47 6.03 12.13
CA GLN A 36 15.74 7.06 12.87
C GLN A 36 15.28 6.47 14.21
N PRO A 37 15.57 7.12 15.35
CA PRO A 37 14.94 6.69 16.60
C PRO A 37 13.42 6.77 16.42
N GLU A 38 12.73 5.72 16.87
CA GLU A 38 11.27 5.55 16.77
C GLU A 38 10.53 6.66 17.52
N HIS A 39 10.43 7.86 16.96
CA HIS A 39 9.65 8.97 17.50
C HIS A 39 8.69 9.61 16.51
N HIS A 40 8.35 8.95 15.42
CA HIS A 40 7.07 9.26 14.81
C HIS A 40 5.99 8.40 15.50
N ARG A 41 5.55 8.82 16.70
CA ARG A 41 4.18 8.52 17.12
C ARG A 41 3.31 9.06 15.99
N ILE A 42 2.80 8.17 15.15
CA ILE A 42 1.70 8.54 14.27
C ILE A 42 0.57 8.88 15.23
N GLU A 43 0.35 10.17 15.46
CA GLU A 43 -0.76 10.63 16.28
C GLU A 43 -2.04 10.37 15.51
N LYS A 44 -3.07 9.98 16.22
CA LYS A 44 -4.41 9.88 15.64
C LYS A 44 -4.82 11.25 15.08
N ILE A 45 -5.35 11.24 13.90
CA ILE A 45 -5.87 12.44 13.24
C ILE A 45 -7.34 12.52 13.60
N ALA A 46 -7.72 13.53 14.38
CA ALA A 46 -9.09 13.65 14.93
C ALA A 46 -10.17 13.61 13.84
N GLU A 47 -9.90 14.22 12.68
CA GLU A 47 -10.80 14.27 11.54
C GLU A 47 -10.99 12.91 10.84
N LEU A 48 -10.08 11.96 11.07
CA LEU A 48 -10.14 10.61 10.51
C LEU A 48 -10.67 9.58 11.51
N GLU A 49 -10.84 9.96 12.77
CA GLU A 49 -11.23 9.03 13.81
C GLU A 49 -12.62 8.43 13.54
N GLY A 50 -12.68 7.10 13.48
CA GLY A 50 -13.91 6.37 13.23
C GLY A 50 -14.38 6.31 11.77
N LEU A 51 -13.78 7.09 10.86
CA LEU A 51 -14.07 6.96 9.44
C LEU A 51 -13.64 5.58 8.93
N LYS A 52 -14.42 5.02 7.99
CA LYS A 52 -14.21 3.67 7.48
C LYS A 52 -13.51 3.72 6.11
N ALA A 53 -12.47 2.91 5.94
CA ALA A 53 -11.74 2.79 4.68
C ALA A 53 -11.72 1.35 4.18
N LEU A 54 -11.72 1.17 2.85
CA LEU A 54 -11.49 -0.10 2.18
C LEU A 54 -10.20 -0.05 1.36
N VAL A 55 -9.30 -1.00 1.61
CA VAL A 55 -8.09 -1.21 0.82
C VAL A 55 -8.32 -2.35 -0.16
N VAL A 56 -8.01 -2.12 -1.44
CA VAL A 56 -8.21 -3.09 -2.52
C VAL A 56 -6.91 -3.24 -3.31
N ASP A 57 -6.25 -4.37 -3.15
CA ASP A 57 -4.96 -4.66 -3.78
C ASP A 57 -4.81 -6.18 -3.90
N ASP A 58 -4.17 -6.71 -4.94
CA ASP A 58 -3.98 -8.14 -5.12
C ASP A 58 -2.83 -8.70 -4.27
N ASP A 59 -1.96 -7.84 -3.71
CA ASP A 59 -0.94 -8.23 -2.75
C ASP A 59 -1.42 -8.09 -1.30
N PHE A 60 -1.51 -9.23 -0.63
CA PHE A 60 -1.87 -9.29 0.81
C PHE A 60 -0.96 -8.43 1.68
N ASN A 61 0.35 -8.38 1.43
CA ASN A 61 1.29 -7.61 2.26
C ASN A 61 1.05 -6.11 2.15
N THR A 62 0.70 -5.63 0.95
CA THR A 62 0.30 -4.26 0.70
C THR A 62 -0.99 -3.94 1.46
N CYS A 63 -2.03 -4.77 1.33
CA CYS A 63 -3.28 -4.64 2.05
C CYS A 63 -3.08 -4.56 3.58
N ASP A 64 -2.33 -5.50 4.14
CA ASP A 64 -2.05 -5.57 5.59
C ASP A 64 -1.28 -4.32 6.07
N SER A 65 -0.27 -3.89 5.32
CA SER A 65 0.55 -2.73 5.67
C SER A 65 -0.24 -1.43 5.64
N VAL A 66 -1.01 -1.19 4.58
CA VAL A 66 -1.84 0.01 4.42
C VAL A 66 -2.96 0.03 5.48
N THR A 67 -3.64 -1.10 5.69
CA THR A 67 -4.67 -1.22 6.73
C THR A 67 -4.11 -0.87 8.12
N LYS A 68 -2.94 -1.38 8.49
CA LYS A 68 -2.28 -1.05 9.76
C LYS A 68 -1.94 0.44 9.88
N MET A 69 -1.53 1.09 8.77
CA MET A 69 -1.28 2.53 8.76
C MET A 69 -2.56 3.34 9.00
N LEU A 70 -3.66 2.97 8.33
CA LEU A 70 -4.96 3.63 8.48
C LEU A 70 -5.52 3.49 9.92
N VAL A 71 -5.38 2.31 10.51
CA VAL A 71 -5.78 2.07 11.91
C VAL A 71 -4.95 2.93 12.88
N LYS A 72 -3.64 3.09 12.64
CA LYS A 72 -2.78 3.94 13.47
C LYS A 72 -3.21 5.41 13.47
N VAL A 73 -3.72 5.93 12.37
CA VAL A 73 -4.23 7.32 12.30
C VAL A 73 -5.65 7.49 12.80
N GLY A 74 -6.31 6.41 13.24
CA GLY A 74 -7.64 6.44 13.88
C GLY A 74 -8.79 5.94 13.01
N MET A 75 -8.55 5.50 11.78
CA MET A 75 -9.59 4.97 10.90
C MET A 75 -9.96 3.52 11.25
N ARG A 76 -11.21 3.13 10.91
CA ARG A 76 -11.61 1.74 10.78
C ARG A 76 -11.24 1.30 9.36
N SER A 77 -10.47 0.25 9.20
CA SER A 77 -10.02 -0.18 7.87
C SER A 77 -10.28 -1.67 7.65
N GLU A 78 -10.81 -1.98 6.48
CA GLU A 78 -10.96 -3.32 5.93
C GLU A 78 -10.15 -3.43 4.65
N TRP A 79 -9.92 -4.66 4.19
CA TRP A 79 -9.24 -4.90 2.92
C TRP A 79 -9.87 -6.07 2.16
N THR A 80 -9.61 -6.10 0.85
CA THR A 80 -9.94 -7.23 -0.04
C THR A 80 -8.92 -7.34 -1.17
N LEU A 81 -8.71 -8.55 -1.68
CA LEU A 81 -7.80 -8.83 -2.79
C LEU A 81 -8.52 -8.82 -4.16
N SER A 82 -9.80 -8.45 -4.20
CA SER A 82 -10.65 -8.54 -5.38
C SER A 82 -11.46 -7.28 -5.58
N GLY A 83 -11.43 -6.74 -6.80
CA GLY A 83 -12.23 -5.58 -7.16
C GLY A 83 -13.73 -5.86 -7.15
N ARG A 84 -14.16 -7.06 -7.55
CA ARG A 84 -15.56 -7.47 -7.49
C ARG A 84 -16.08 -7.54 -6.05
N GLU A 85 -15.27 -8.08 -5.16
CA GLU A 85 -15.61 -8.14 -3.74
C GLU A 85 -15.68 -6.73 -3.14
N ALA A 86 -14.79 -5.82 -3.54
CA ALA A 86 -14.85 -4.42 -3.12
C ALA A 86 -16.17 -3.76 -3.47
N VAL A 87 -16.64 -3.92 -4.72
CA VAL A 87 -17.94 -3.39 -5.17
C VAL A 87 -19.11 -3.99 -4.36
N LEU A 88 -19.08 -5.31 -4.10
CA LEU A 88 -20.12 -5.97 -3.31
C LEU A 88 -20.16 -5.42 -1.88
N ARG A 89 -19.00 -5.32 -1.21
CA ARG A 89 -18.89 -4.78 0.16
C ARG A 89 -19.33 -3.32 0.22
N ALA A 90 -18.96 -2.49 -0.78
CA ALA A 90 -19.40 -1.11 -0.85
C ALA A 90 -20.94 -0.99 -0.82
N ARG A 91 -21.63 -1.78 -1.63
CA ARG A 91 -23.10 -1.80 -1.67
C ARG A 91 -23.72 -2.27 -0.34
N GLN A 92 -23.18 -3.35 0.22
CA GLN A 92 -23.69 -3.89 1.49
C GLN A 92 -23.52 -2.90 2.66
N THR A 93 -22.42 -2.18 2.72
CA THR A 93 -22.15 -1.22 3.81
C THR A 93 -23.03 0.03 3.70
N VAL A 94 -23.40 0.46 2.48
CA VAL A 94 -24.40 1.53 2.28
C VAL A 94 -25.76 1.10 2.82
N GLU A 95 -26.21 -0.12 2.52
CA GLU A 95 -27.48 -0.66 3.02
C GLU A 95 -27.49 -0.78 4.56
N MET A 96 -26.33 -1.03 5.17
CA MET A 96 -26.17 -1.12 6.62
C MET A 96 -25.97 0.23 7.33
N ALA A 97 -26.00 1.35 6.59
CA ALA A 97 -25.67 2.69 7.09
C ALA A 97 -24.28 2.79 7.74
N ASP A 98 -23.31 1.98 7.27
CA ASP A 98 -21.91 1.96 7.69
C ASP A 98 -20.98 2.02 6.46
N ALA A 99 -21.27 2.92 5.54
CA ALA A 99 -20.57 3.08 4.28
C ALA A 99 -19.08 3.39 4.46
N PHE A 100 -18.27 3.02 3.47
CA PHE A 100 -16.88 3.43 3.42
C PHE A 100 -16.77 4.91 3.05
N HIS A 101 -15.93 5.62 3.79
CA HIS A 101 -15.62 7.04 3.56
C HIS A 101 -14.41 7.23 2.64
N ALA A 102 -13.57 6.21 2.53
CA ALA A 102 -12.40 6.22 1.65
C ALA A 102 -12.16 4.84 1.04
N TYR A 103 -11.71 4.84 -0.22
CA TYR A 103 -11.26 3.65 -0.93
C TYR A 103 -9.82 3.88 -1.39
N ILE A 104 -8.95 2.89 -1.15
CA ILE A 104 -7.56 2.86 -1.62
C ILE A 104 -7.48 1.66 -2.55
N ILE A 105 -7.41 1.90 -3.85
CA ILE A 105 -7.58 0.87 -4.87
C ILE A 105 -6.32 0.80 -5.73
N ASP A 106 -5.74 -0.39 -5.87
CA ASP A 106 -4.70 -0.62 -6.87
C ASP A 106 -5.29 -0.51 -8.28
N TRP A 107 -4.48 0.03 -9.17
CA TRP A 107 -4.84 0.19 -10.58
C TRP A 107 -5.03 -1.16 -11.29
N ARG A 108 -4.18 -2.13 -10.99
CA ARG A 108 -4.15 -3.43 -11.64
C ARG A 108 -4.61 -4.55 -10.72
N LEU A 109 -5.90 -4.84 -10.74
CA LEU A 109 -6.44 -6.00 -10.06
C LEU A 109 -6.63 -7.15 -11.07
N PRO A 110 -6.52 -8.42 -10.66
CA PRO A 110 -6.60 -9.55 -11.57
C PRO A 110 -8.01 -9.79 -12.15
N ASP A 111 -9.04 -9.33 -11.48
CA ASP A 111 -10.45 -9.58 -11.81
C ASP A 111 -11.18 -8.35 -12.36
N MET A 112 -10.68 -7.13 -12.10
CA MET A 112 -11.31 -5.89 -12.50
C MET A 112 -10.28 -4.74 -12.49
N ASN A 113 -10.38 -3.80 -13.43
CA ASN A 113 -9.56 -2.61 -13.42
C ASN A 113 -9.98 -1.68 -12.26
N GLY A 114 -9.01 -1.06 -11.57
CA GLY A 114 -9.27 -0.14 -10.46
C GLY A 114 -10.20 1.02 -10.81
N ILE A 115 -10.14 1.58 -12.04
CA ILE A 115 -11.11 2.59 -12.52
C ILE A 115 -12.54 2.03 -12.54
N GLU A 116 -12.71 0.78 -12.95
CA GLU A 116 -14.04 0.17 -13.01
C GLU A 116 -14.59 -0.08 -11.59
N VAL A 117 -13.75 -0.51 -10.66
CA VAL A 117 -14.12 -0.59 -9.23
C VAL A 117 -14.62 0.76 -8.77
N THR A 118 -13.87 1.81 -9.07
CA THR A 118 -14.16 3.19 -8.74
C THR A 118 -15.55 3.59 -9.24
N ARG A 119 -15.80 3.45 -10.53
CA ARG A 119 -17.11 3.79 -11.13
C ARG A 119 -18.29 3.06 -10.49
N GLN A 120 -18.07 1.82 -10.07
CA GLN A 120 -19.12 1.00 -9.46
C GLN A 120 -19.32 1.27 -7.97
N THR A 121 -18.36 1.90 -7.29
CA THR A 121 -18.46 2.33 -5.90
C THR A 121 -18.86 3.79 -5.74
N GLU A 122 -18.90 4.58 -6.83
CA GLU A 122 -19.27 6.01 -6.89
C GLU A 122 -20.69 6.36 -6.43
N ALA A 123 -21.47 5.41 -6.00
CA ALA A 123 -22.87 5.65 -5.59
C ALA A 123 -22.99 6.51 -4.32
N ASP A 124 -21.88 6.86 -3.64
CA ASP A 124 -21.90 7.70 -2.45
C ASP A 124 -21.20 9.05 -2.73
N PRO A 125 -21.95 10.20 -2.73
CA PRO A 125 -21.40 11.53 -3.00
C PRO A 125 -20.41 12.04 -1.95
N TYR A 126 -20.19 11.32 -0.85
CA TYR A 126 -19.27 11.69 0.24
C TYR A 126 -17.96 10.90 0.24
N CYS A 127 -17.71 10.11 -0.80
CA CYS A 127 -16.53 9.26 -0.84
C CYS A 127 -15.28 10.00 -1.32
N LEU A 128 -14.24 10.04 -0.50
CA LEU A 128 -12.91 10.54 -0.86
C LEU A 128 -12.09 9.41 -1.50
N TRP A 129 -11.49 9.68 -2.68
CA TRP A 129 -10.80 8.70 -3.51
C TRP A 129 -9.27 8.80 -3.44
N LYS A 130 -8.56 7.68 -3.51
CA LYS A 130 -7.17 7.64 -3.89
C LYS A 130 -6.87 6.38 -4.70
N ILE A 131 -6.52 6.54 -5.97
CA ILE A 131 -5.93 5.48 -6.80
C ILE A 131 -4.44 5.47 -6.52
N MET A 132 -3.89 4.30 -6.17
CA MET A 132 -2.45 4.08 -6.05
C MET A 132 -1.92 3.54 -7.39
N ASN A 133 -0.79 4.09 -7.83
CA ASN A 133 -0.01 3.62 -8.98
C ASN A 133 1.09 2.70 -8.52
#